data_be707043d94d9700c22c8dc1ceed4e00
#
_entry.id   be707043d94d9700c22c8dc1ceed4e00
#
_cell.length_a   1.000
_cell.length_b   1.000
_cell.length_c   1.000
_cell.angle_alpha   90.00
_cell.angle_beta   90.00
_cell.angle_gamma   90.00
#
_symmetry.space_group_name_H-M   'P 1'
#
loop_
_entity.id
_entity.type
_entity.pdbx_description
1 polymer ?
#
loop_
_entity_poly.entity_id
_entity_poly.type
_entity_poly.pdbx_seq_one_letter_code
_entity_poly.pdbx_strand_id
1 'polypeptide(L)'
;MVFDGYQKDAADWSVRLTAEYGDEFSTKRWMAGRWLVEHSNRLGIDGAVTYLHEATSPTATDDFLYGDTNVTWRFAQNEWAQMRAGIGFNWLSDDFGSDFGVNFTYAGDFYPREPFVLSGELDIGSLNHALLLHLRGTVGVQIHRCEVFTGYDYLQLDHSNVHGLVAGVRWWF
;
A
#
# COMPACT_ATOMS: atom_id res chain seq x y z
N MET A 1 2.67 -18.49 8.44
CA MET A 1 2.58 -19.55 7.43
C MET A 1 3.00 -18.89 6.13
N VAL A 2 4.29 -18.93 5.83
CA VAL A 2 4.78 -18.53 4.52
C VAL A 2 4.03 -19.39 3.52
N PHE A 3 3.40 -18.79 2.53
CA PHE A 3 2.78 -19.56 1.45
C PHE A 3 3.90 -20.35 0.78
N ASP A 4 3.98 -21.61 1.15
CA ASP A 4 4.97 -22.54 0.62
C ASP A 4 4.59 -22.81 -0.85
N GLY A 5 5.19 -22.07 -1.76
CA GLY A 5 4.98 -22.20 -3.20
C GLY A 5 5.49 -23.54 -3.76
N TYR A 6 5.77 -24.50 -2.89
CA TYR A 6 6.18 -25.86 -3.21
C TYR A 6 5.12 -26.92 -2.91
N GLN A 7 3.97 -26.54 -2.33
CA GLN A 7 2.87 -27.50 -2.22
C GLN A 7 2.17 -27.66 -3.56
N LYS A 8 2.14 -28.87 -4.04
CA LYS A 8 1.53 -29.32 -5.31
C LYS A 8 0.01 -29.08 -5.42
N ASP A 9 -0.60 -28.52 -4.37
CA ASP A 9 -2.01 -28.15 -4.25
C ASP A 9 -2.18 -26.66 -3.84
N ALA A 10 -1.16 -25.82 -4.02
CA ALA A 10 -1.26 -24.38 -3.80
C ALA A 10 -2.21 -23.80 -4.85
N ALA A 11 -3.16 -22.98 -4.42
CA ALA A 11 -4.03 -22.24 -5.32
C ALA A 11 -3.18 -21.43 -6.31
N ASP A 12 -3.53 -21.42 -7.58
CA ASP A 12 -2.81 -20.66 -8.60
C ASP A 12 -2.81 -19.15 -8.32
N TRP A 13 -3.72 -18.70 -7.47
CA TRP A 13 -3.91 -17.30 -7.10
C TRP A 13 -3.83 -17.11 -5.60
N SER A 14 -3.21 -16.03 -5.18
CA SER A 14 -3.24 -15.51 -3.82
C SER A 14 -3.83 -14.10 -3.82
N VAL A 15 -4.65 -13.80 -2.81
CA VAL A 15 -5.28 -12.48 -2.66
C VAL A 15 -4.95 -11.96 -1.27
N ARG A 16 -4.46 -10.72 -1.20
CA ARG A 16 -4.24 -9.97 0.03
C ARG A 16 -5.13 -8.73 0.03
N LEU A 17 -5.95 -8.57 1.05
CA LEU A 17 -6.75 -7.38 1.27
C LEU A 17 -6.30 -6.70 2.54
N THR A 18 -6.25 -5.37 2.51
CA THR A 18 -5.82 -4.54 3.65
C THR A 18 -6.84 -3.44 3.87
N ALA A 19 -7.19 -3.22 5.13
CA ALA A 19 -7.92 -2.04 5.59
C ALA A 19 -7.10 -1.33 6.65
N GLU A 20 -6.96 -0.01 6.54
CA GLU A 20 -6.10 0.76 7.40
C GLU A 20 -6.63 2.16 7.71
N TYR A 21 -6.16 2.69 8.81
CA TYR A 21 -6.38 4.06 9.24
C TYR A 21 -5.04 4.70 9.57
N GLY A 22 -4.87 5.96 9.16
CA GLY A 22 -3.70 6.76 9.47
C GLY A 22 -4.06 8.11 10.06
N ASP A 23 -3.13 8.65 10.86
CA ASP A 23 -3.31 9.93 11.55
C ASP A 23 -1.95 10.66 11.66
N GLU A 24 -1.94 11.92 11.25
CA GLU A 24 -0.79 12.82 11.41
C GLU A 24 -0.71 13.44 12.82
N PHE A 25 -1.75 13.23 13.65
CA PHE A 25 -1.94 13.82 14.98
C PHE A 25 -2.10 15.34 15.00
N SER A 26 -2.35 15.96 13.85
CA SER A 26 -2.61 17.39 13.73
C SER A 26 -3.91 17.67 12.99
N THR A 27 -3.87 17.75 11.68
CA THR A 27 -4.99 18.17 10.84
C THR A 27 -5.43 17.12 9.83
N LYS A 28 -4.59 16.11 9.58
CA LYS A 28 -4.82 15.13 8.50
C LYS A 28 -5.06 13.74 9.06
N ARG A 29 -6.08 13.07 8.52
CA ARG A 29 -6.44 11.68 8.78
C ARG A 29 -6.81 11.00 7.49
N TRP A 30 -6.54 9.70 7.38
CA TRP A 30 -6.91 8.96 6.19
C TRP A 30 -7.36 7.54 6.50
N MET A 31 -8.18 7.02 5.60
CA MET A 31 -8.57 5.62 5.56
C MET A 31 -8.17 5.06 4.20
N ALA A 32 -7.62 3.86 4.18
CA ALA A 32 -7.26 3.23 2.93
C ALA A 32 -7.70 1.78 2.87
N GLY A 33 -8.10 1.37 1.66
CA GLY A 33 -8.26 -0.01 1.25
C GLY A 33 -7.18 -0.37 0.22
N ARG A 34 -6.49 -1.50 0.43
CA ARG A 34 -5.45 -1.96 -0.51
C ARG A 34 -5.69 -3.40 -0.89
N TRP A 35 -5.28 -3.78 -2.08
CA TRP A 35 -5.36 -5.15 -2.56
C TRP A 35 -4.07 -5.55 -3.27
N LEU A 36 -3.79 -6.83 -3.23
CA LEU A 36 -2.76 -7.48 -4.03
C LEU A 36 -3.32 -8.83 -4.47
N VAL A 37 -3.34 -9.04 -5.77
CA VAL A 37 -3.71 -10.32 -6.39
C VAL A 37 -2.50 -10.82 -7.16
N GLU A 38 -1.98 -11.98 -6.80
CA GLU A 38 -0.81 -12.56 -7.45
C GLU A 38 -1.12 -13.97 -7.95
N HIS A 39 -0.56 -14.28 -9.11
CA HIS A 39 -0.61 -15.62 -9.70
C HIS A 39 0.71 -16.38 -9.44
N SER A 40 0.65 -17.71 -9.49
CA SER A 40 1.81 -18.60 -9.29
C SER A 40 2.96 -18.34 -10.27
N ASN A 41 2.70 -17.76 -11.46
CA ASN A 41 3.71 -17.34 -12.43
C ASN A 41 4.45 -16.03 -12.04
N ARG A 42 4.20 -15.49 -10.82
CA ARG A 42 4.82 -14.29 -10.25
C ARG A 42 4.30 -12.94 -10.80
N LEU A 43 3.31 -12.96 -11.67
CA LEU A 43 2.63 -11.74 -12.08
C LEU A 43 1.48 -11.44 -11.13
N GLY A 44 1.22 -10.17 -10.89
CA GLY A 44 0.15 -9.71 -10.04
C GLY A 44 -0.39 -8.35 -10.43
N ILE A 45 -1.42 -7.96 -9.72
CA ILE A 45 -1.99 -6.61 -9.76
C ILE A 45 -2.13 -6.16 -8.32
N ASP A 46 -1.58 -5.02 -7.99
CA ASP A 46 -1.83 -4.35 -6.72
C ASP A 46 -2.51 -2.99 -6.91
N GLY A 47 -2.98 -2.44 -5.83
CA GLY A 47 -3.50 -1.09 -5.83
C GLY A 47 -4.01 -0.66 -4.46
N ALA A 48 -4.27 0.63 -4.37
CA ALA A 48 -4.79 1.29 -3.18
C ALA A 48 -5.84 2.35 -3.53
N VAL A 49 -6.76 2.56 -2.60
CA VAL A 49 -7.68 3.69 -2.60
C VAL A 49 -7.62 4.31 -1.21
N THR A 50 -7.30 5.59 -1.14
CA THR A 50 -7.14 6.34 0.10
C THR A 50 -8.07 7.55 0.08
N TYR A 51 -8.89 7.65 1.11
CA TYR A 51 -9.68 8.83 1.43
C TYR A 51 -8.95 9.64 2.50
N LEU A 52 -8.61 10.87 2.19
CA LEU A 52 -7.92 11.79 3.10
C LEU A 52 -8.85 12.94 3.47
N HIS A 53 -8.88 13.21 4.76
CA HIS A 53 -9.63 14.29 5.38
C HIS A 53 -8.65 15.27 6.02
N GLU A 54 -8.67 16.53 5.58
CA GLU A 54 -7.83 17.61 6.10
C GLU A 54 -8.68 18.72 6.71
N ALA A 55 -8.49 19.01 7.98
CA ALA A 55 -9.11 20.14 8.64
C ALA A 55 -8.30 21.42 8.37
N THR A 56 -8.71 22.21 7.38
CA THR A 56 -7.98 23.43 6.91
C THR A 56 -8.27 24.64 7.81
N SER A 57 -9.45 24.66 8.48
CA SER A 57 -9.83 25.67 9.50
C SER A 57 -10.92 25.11 10.40
N PRO A 58 -11.28 25.78 11.50
CA PRO A 58 -12.38 25.33 12.37
C PRO A 58 -13.74 25.14 11.67
N THR A 59 -13.90 25.67 10.46
CA THR A 59 -15.14 25.63 9.69
C THR A 59 -14.99 25.17 8.25
N ALA A 60 -13.77 24.78 7.82
CA ALA A 60 -13.48 24.30 6.46
C ALA A 60 -12.68 23.01 6.52
N THR A 61 -13.15 22.02 5.77
CA THR A 61 -12.49 20.74 5.56
C THR A 61 -12.21 20.57 4.08
N ASP A 62 -11.11 19.93 3.77
CA ASP A 62 -10.72 19.59 2.40
C ASP A 62 -10.60 18.07 2.33
N ASP A 63 -11.38 17.47 1.44
CA ASP A 63 -11.47 16.02 1.30
C ASP A 63 -10.98 15.63 -0.10
N PHE A 64 -10.12 14.65 -0.18
CA PHE A 64 -9.72 14.12 -1.46
C PHE A 64 -9.54 12.61 -1.47
N LEU A 65 -9.76 12.03 -2.62
CA LEU A 65 -9.61 10.62 -2.88
C LEU A 65 -8.43 10.43 -3.82
N TYR A 66 -7.46 9.62 -3.43
CA TYR A 66 -6.36 9.24 -4.30
C TYR A 66 -6.13 7.75 -4.28
N GLY A 67 -5.47 7.25 -5.31
CA GLY A 67 -5.14 5.84 -5.40
C GLY A 67 -4.18 5.54 -6.52
N ASP A 68 -3.85 4.27 -6.60
CA ASP A 68 -3.02 3.70 -7.64
C ASP A 68 -3.48 2.30 -8.04
N THR A 69 -3.03 1.87 -9.19
CA THR A 69 -3.16 0.48 -9.63
C THR A 69 -1.96 0.12 -10.49
N ASN A 70 -1.29 -0.97 -10.13
CA ASN A 70 -0.06 -1.39 -10.76
C ASN A 70 -0.13 -2.86 -11.21
N VAL A 71 0.49 -3.15 -12.34
CA VAL A 71 0.85 -4.52 -12.72
C VAL A 71 2.22 -4.81 -12.12
N THR A 72 2.33 -5.88 -11.35
CA THR A 72 3.52 -6.21 -10.56
C THR A 72 4.14 -7.52 -10.99
N TRP A 73 5.43 -7.63 -10.78
CA TRP A 73 6.22 -8.84 -10.94
C TRP A 73 7.03 -9.11 -9.68
N ARG A 74 6.80 -10.30 -9.08
CA ARG A 74 7.55 -10.79 -7.93
C ARG A 74 8.89 -11.37 -8.40
N PHE A 75 9.94 -10.56 -8.39
CA PHE A 75 11.25 -10.92 -8.92
C PHE A 75 12.12 -11.71 -7.93
N ALA A 76 11.85 -11.61 -6.62
CA ALA A 76 12.56 -12.37 -5.59
C ALA A 76 11.58 -12.95 -4.56
N GLN A 77 11.81 -14.21 -4.21
CA GLN A 77 11.07 -14.91 -3.16
C GLN A 77 11.94 -16.00 -2.56
N ASN A 78 12.03 -15.99 -1.23
CA ASN A 78 12.59 -17.08 -0.43
C ASN A 78 11.81 -17.22 0.88
N GLU A 79 12.27 -18.06 1.81
CA GLU A 79 11.60 -18.29 3.10
C GLU A 79 11.51 -17.05 3.99
N TRP A 80 12.37 -16.05 3.77
CA TRP A 80 12.53 -14.87 4.62
C TRP A 80 12.00 -13.60 4.00
N ALA A 81 11.90 -13.56 2.67
CA ALA A 81 11.57 -12.32 1.98
C ALA A 81 10.86 -12.58 0.66
N GLN A 82 9.98 -11.66 0.32
CA GLN A 82 9.32 -11.58 -0.96
C GLN A 82 9.40 -10.13 -1.46
N MET A 83 9.86 -9.94 -2.70
CA MET A 83 10.04 -8.61 -3.27
C MET A 83 9.36 -8.54 -4.64
N ARG A 84 8.67 -7.44 -4.89
CA ARG A 84 7.97 -7.17 -6.14
C ARG A 84 8.27 -5.76 -6.63
N ALA A 85 8.19 -5.57 -7.92
CA ALA A 85 8.23 -4.28 -8.58
C ALA A 85 7.11 -4.21 -9.60
N GLY A 86 6.61 -3.03 -9.87
CA GLY A 86 5.48 -2.83 -10.77
C GLY A 86 5.49 -1.48 -11.46
N ILE A 87 4.62 -1.37 -12.44
CA ILE A 87 4.31 -0.14 -13.15
C ILE A 87 2.80 -0.03 -13.30
N GLY A 88 2.30 1.17 -13.18
CA GLY A 88 0.87 1.44 -13.27
C GLY A 88 0.56 2.91 -13.38
N PHE A 89 -0.54 3.30 -12.80
CA PHE A 89 -1.01 4.68 -12.80
C PHE A 89 -1.49 5.10 -11.42
N ASN A 90 -1.29 6.39 -11.13
CA ASN A 90 -1.89 7.10 -10.00
C ASN A 90 -3.08 7.92 -10.48
N TRP A 91 -4.00 8.14 -9.59
CA TRP A 91 -5.10 9.06 -9.79
C TRP A 91 -5.41 9.80 -8.48
N LEU A 92 -5.87 11.04 -8.64
CA LEU A 92 -6.35 11.88 -7.55
C LEU A 92 -7.64 12.53 -8.00
N SER A 93 -8.61 12.58 -7.13
CA SER A 93 -9.89 13.26 -7.37
C SER A 93 -10.22 14.14 -6.18
N ASP A 94 -10.48 15.41 -6.47
CA ASP A 94 -10.94 16.42 -5.54
C ASP A 94 -12.17 17.17 -6.09
N ASP A 95 -12.61 18.20 -5.42
CA ASP A 95 -13.77 19.01 -5.83
C ASP A 95 -13.52 19.80 -7.13
N PHE A 96 -12.28 19.90 -7.60
CA PHE A 96 -11.88 20.67 -8.77
C PHE A 96 -11.67 19.83 -10.02
N GLY A 97 -11.49 18.50 -9.86
CA GLY A 97 -11.29 17.60 -10.98
C GLY A 97 -10.61 16.29 -10.66
N SER A 98 -10.05 15.67 -11.68
CA SER A 98 -9.30 14.43 -11.53
C SER A 98 -7.99 14.51 -12.31
N ASP A 99 -6.90 14.19 -11.62
CA ASP A 99 -5.56 14.10 -12.19
C ASP A 99 -5.12 12.64 -12.30
N PHE A 100 -4.34 12.36 -13.33
CA PHE A 100 -3.76 11.03 -13.57
C PHE A 100 -2.27 11.13 -13.83
N GLY A 101 -1.55 10.07 -13.52
CA GLY A 101 -0.13 9.99 -13.79
C GLY A 101 0.41 8.55 -13.77
N VAL A 102 1.69 8.41 -14.07
CA VAL A 102 2.37 7.12 -14.08
C VAL A 102 2.90 6.81 -12.69
N ASN A 103 2.84 5.54 -12.30
CA ASN A 103 3.41 5.02 -11.07
C ASN A 103 4.41 3.90 -11.30
N PHE A 104 5.51 3.93 -10.56
CA PHE A 104 6.43 2.82 -10.38
C PHE A 104 6.40 2.41 -8.91
N THR A 105 6.08 1.15 -8.64
CA THR A 105 6.03 0.60 -7.29
C THR A 105 7.16 -0.39 -7.06
N TYR A 106 7.72 -0.35 -5.86
CA TYR A 106 8.67 -1.31 -5.37
C TYR A 106 8.27 -1.70 -3.95
N ALA A 107 7.99 -2.96 -3.72
CA ALA A 107 7.51 -3.39 -2.41
C ALA A 107 8.14 -4.72 -1.99
N GLY A 108 8.21 -4.94 -0.68
CA GLY A 108 8.72 -6.16 -0.11
C GLY A 108 8.09 -6.49 1.24
N ASP A 109 7.99 -7.78 1.47
CA ASP A 109 7.58 -8.36 2.75
C ASP A 109 8.75 -9.20 3.27
N PHE A 110 9.10 -9.02 4.55
CA PHE A 110 10.18 -9.73 5.22
C PHE A 110 9.65 -10.43 6.46
N TYR A 111 9.98 -11.70 6.60
CA TYR A 111 9.51 -12.62 7.66
C TYR A 111 10.68 -13.05 8.55
N PRO A 112 11.14 -12.19 9.48
CA PRO A 112 12.35 -12.49 10.28
C PRO A 112 12.17 -13.68 11.20
N ARG A 113 11.00 -13.84 11.77
CA ARG A 113 10.59 -14.93 12.64
C ARG A 113 9.09 -14.88 12.86
N GLU A 114 8.41 -16.00 12.76
CA GLU A 114 6.99 -16.08 13.12
C GLU A 114 6.76 -15.57 14.56
N PRO A 115 5.72 -14.78 14.79
CA PRO A 115 4.65 -14.34 13.87
C PRO A 115 4.87 -12.97 13.23
N PHE A 116 6.09 -12.45 13.21
CA PHE A 116 6.39 -11.08 12.78
C PHE A 116 6.52 -10.95 11.28
N VAL A 117 5.92 -9.87 10.74
CA VAL A 117 5.99 -9.45 9.34
C VAL A 117 6.48 -8.00 9.29
N LEU A 118 7.50 -7.73 8.49
CA LEU A 118 7.95 -6.38 8.16
C LEU A 118 7.63 -6.14 6.70
N SER A 119 6.94 -5.05 6.38
CA SER A 119 6.63 -4.70 5.00
C SER A 119 7.12 -3.30 4.68
N GLY A 120 7.66 -3.12 3.49
CA GLY A 120 8.07 -1.84 2.94
C GLY A 120 7.50 -1.62 1.55
N GLU A 121 7.19 -0.36 1.22
CA GLU A 121 6.69 0.05 -0.09
C GLU A 121 7.27 1.41 -0.45
N LEU A 122 7.65 1.56 -1.70
CA LEU A 122 8.13 2.78 -2.32
C LEU A 122 7.40 2.96 -3.65
N ASP A 123 6.66 4.05 -3.79
CA ASP A 123 6.09 4.46 -5.06
C ASP A 123 6.74 5.76 -5.53
N ILE A 124 7.11 5.78 -6.79
CA ILE A 124 7.66 6.95 -7.46
C ILE A 124 6.83 7.17 -8.73
N GLY A 125 6.20 8.32 -8.80
CA GLY A 125 5.31 8.58 -9.91
C GLY A 125 5.13 10.06 -10.23
N SER A 126 4.12 10.33 -11.01
CA SER A 126 3.66 11.68 -11.29
C SER A 126 2.14 11.74 -11.13
N LEU A 127 1.64 12.94 -10.88
CA LEU A 127 0.23 13.29 -11.01
C LEU A 127 0.21 14.57 -11.83
N ASN A 128 -0.30 14.50 -13.07
CA ASN A 128 -0.19 15.59 -14.04
C ASN A 128 1.28 16.04 -14.20
N HIS A 129 1.67 17.18 -13.63
CA HIS A 129 3.04 17.71 -13.65
C HIS A 129 3.76 17.63 -12.31
N ALA A 130 3.07 17.19 -11.26
CA ALA A 130 3.63 17.05 -9.91
C ALA A 130 4.35 15.71 -9.74
N LEU A 131 5.50 15.72 -9.08
CA LEU A 131 6.21 14.49 -8.67
C LEU A 131 5.50 13.90 -7.45
N LEU A 132 5.25 12.59 -7.50
CA LEU A 132 4.74 11.81 -6.38
C LEU A 132 5.83 10.91 -5.84
N LEU A 133 6.03 10.95 -4.52
CA LEU A 133 6.86 10.02 -3.77
C LEU A 133 6.05 9.50 -2.58
N HIS A 134 5.85 8.19 -2.53
CA HIS A 134 5.19 7.54 -1.40
C HIS A 134 6.14 6.52 -0.78
N LEU A 135 6.33 6.59 0.53
CA LEU A 135 7.18 5.71 1.32
C LEU A 135 6.35 5.15 2.47
N ARG A 136 6.39 3.84 2.63
CA ARG A 136 5.65 3.17 3.68
C ARG A 136 6.48 2.07 4.31
N GLY A 137 6.43 1.96 5.65
CA GLY A 137 7.02 0.88 6.40
C GLY A 137 6.07 0.39 7.48
N THR A 138 5.84 -0.91 7.57
CA THR A 138 4.95 -1.49 8.59
C THR A 138 5.59 -2.68 9.29
N VAL A 139 5.20 -2.88 10.55
CA VAL A 139 5.49 -4.07 11.34
C VAL A 139 4.17 -4.68 11.80
N GLY A 140 4.02 -5.98 11.61
CA GLY A 140 2.80 -6.70 11.92
C GLY A 140 3.03 -8.01 12.64
N VAL A 141 1.95 -8.52 13.18
CA VAL A 141 1.86 -9.85 13.80
C VAL A 141 0.81 -10.65 13.05
N GLN A 142 1.24 -11.72 12.41
CA GLN A 142 0.38 -12.59 11.63
C GLN A 142 -0.11 -13.77 12.47
N ILE A 143 -1.42 -13.95 12.53
CA ILE A 143 -2.09 -15.07 13.17
C ILE A 143 -2.96 -15.75 12.12
N HIS A 144 -2.55 -16.93 11.65
CA HIS A 144 -3.19 -17.65 10.54
C HIS A 144 -3.21 -16.80 9.26
N ARG A 145 -4.40 -16.42 8.79
CA ARG A 145 -4.60 -15.62 7.58
C ARG A 145 -4.86 -14.14 7.84
N CYS A 146 -4.70 -13.71 9.08
CA CYS A 146 -4.91 -12.32 9.49
C CYS A 146 -3.64 -11.75 10.09
N GLU A 147 -3.27 -10.55 9.69
CA GLU A 147 -2.19 -9.78 10.30
C GLU A 147 -2.77 -8.48 10.85
N VAL A 148 -2.38 -8.14 12.08
CA VAL A 148 -2.56 -6.80 12.63
C VAL A 148 -1.23 -6.09 12.57
N PHE A 149 -1.22 -4.88 12.01
CA PHE A 149 0.02 -4.14 11.81
C PHE A 149 -0.10 -2.67 12.25
N THR A 150 1.05 -2.08 12.47
CA THR A 150 1.23 -0.63 12.58
C THR A 150 2.47 -0.22 11.80
N GLY A 151 2.59 1.06 11.50
CA GLY A 151 3.72 1.55 10.74
C GLY A 151 3.71 3.05 10.56
N TYR A 152 4.49 3.48 9.61
CA TYR A 152 4.60 4.88 9.20
C TYR A 152 4.40 5.01 7.71
N ASP A 153 3.65 6.02 7.33
CA ASP A 153 3.31 6.37 5.96
C ASP A 153 3.78 7.79 5.67
N TYR A 154 4.37 8.01 4.50
CA TYR A 154 4.84 9.31 4.03
C TYR A 154 4.51 9.45 2.55
N LEU A 155 3.63 10.38 2.23
CA LEU A 155 3.27 10.75 0.88
C LEU A 155 3.70 12.20 0.62
N GLN A 156 4.50 12.42 -0.40
CA GLN A 156 4.85 13.73 -0.91
C GLN A 156 4.27 13.90 -2.30
N LEU A 157 3.54 14.96 -2.51
CA LEU A 157 3.01 15.39 -3.79
C LEU A 157 3.44 16.84 -4.04
N ASP A 158 4.41 17.03 -4.93
CA ASP A 158 5.04 18.32 -5.21
C ASP A 158 5.56 19.01 -3.92
N HIS A 159 4.90 20.08 -3.48
CA HIS A 159 5.25 20.86 -2.29
C HIS A 159 4.43 20.49 -1.05
N SER A 160 3.46 19.60 -1.20
CA SER A 160 2.60 19.13 -0.11
C SER A 160 3.04 17.77 0.39
N ASN A 161 2.97 17.54 1.68
CA ASN A 161 3.21 16.23 2.25
C ASN A 161 2.12 15.82 3.24
N VAL A 162 1.91 14.52 3.32
CA VAL A 162 1.05 13.87 4.31
C VAL A 162 1.87 12.74 4.91
N HIS A 163 2.00 12.71 6.21
CA HIS A 163 2.75 11.66 6.87
C HIS A 163 2.19 11.39 8.27
N GLY A 164 2.34 10.16 8.74
CA GLY A 164 1.85 9.84 10.08
C GLY A 164 1.91 8.36 10.40
N LEU A 165 1.39 8.01 11.55
CA LEU A 165 1.26 6.63 11.94
C LEU A 165 0.08 6.00 11.23
N VAL A 166 0.25 4.75 10.84
CA VAL A 166 -0.79 3.93 10.24
C VAL A 166 -0.97 2.64 11.05
N ALA A 167 -2.21 2.19 11.17
CA ALA A 167 -2.55 0.91 11.77
C ALA A 167 -3.67 0.25 10.96
N GLY A 168 -3.66 -1.08 10.90
CA GLY A 168 -4.64 -1.79 10.11
C GLY A 168 -4.58 -3.29 10.25
N VAL A 169 -5.35 -3.93 9.37
CA VAL A 169 -5.44 -5.38 9.28
C VAL A 169 -5.28 -5.84 7.83
N ARG A 170 -4.63 -6.98 7.65
CA ARG A 170 -4.45 -7.67 6.37
C ARG A 170 -5.00 -9.07 6.44
N TRP A 171 -5.63 -9.51 5.34
CA TRP A 171 -6.13 -10.87 5.18
C TRP A 171 -5.56 -11.50 3.92
N TRP A 172 -5.20 -12.76 4.03
CA TRP A 172 -4.75 -13.60 2.91
C TRP A 172 -5.77 -14.70 2.61
N PHE A 173 -6.02 -14.89 1.32
CA PHE A 173 -6.95 -15.89 0.79
C PHE A 173 -6.25 -16.80 -0.22
#